data_5a0969d8216cca03c42977b9da6cdb38
#
_entry.id   5a0969d8216cca03c42977b9da6cdb38
#
_cell.length_a   1.000
_cell.length_b   1.000
_cell.length_c   1.000
_cell.angle_alpha   90.00
_cell.angle_beta   90.00
_cell.angle_gamma   90.00
#
_symmetry.space_group_name_H-M   'P 1'
#
loop_
_entity.id
_entity.type
_entity.pdbx_description
1 polymer ?
#
loop_
_entity_poly.entity_id
_entity_poly.type
_entity_poly.pdbx_seq_one_letter_code
_entity_poly.pdbx_strand_id
1 'polypeptide(L)'
;MCIRDRGYVMVSIYDMATADENGNMNAGEILLPPGKVPFVLSQDDVCYYHYMDGDGFATKLIVDEEGKIRNEYVEDDGSISVGDYDMVPLIDRFVEEHPDFSYRGAKGIVALTGYNGILGYRTDSSYETRPDDLDADKVKWLDEHPDFNLNTERENAARVAQAMKDEGWLFASHTWGHQNVSQISLERLQADTQKFKENVDPLIGGTDIIIFAFGADLTSVEDYSGEKFEYLKSQGYNYYCNVDSSQYFVQIRSNYFRQGRRNLDGYRMYYNPELLSDLFDAQSVFDSSRPVPVPTMG
;
A
#
# COMPACT_ATOMS: atom_id res chain seq x y z
N MET A 1 -3.77 16.34 -18.46
CA MET A 1 -3.82 15.00 -19.15
C MET A 1 -3.41 13.95 -18.11
N CYS A 2 -4.29 13.05 -17.77
CA CYS A 2 -4.04 12.01 -16.77
C CYS A 2 -3.69 10.65 -17.42
N ILE A 3 -3.33 9.66 -16.61
CA ILE A 3 -3.02 8.28 -17.06
C ILE A 3 -4.18 7.71 -17.91
N ARG A 4 -5.45 7.97 -17.53
CA ARG A 4 -6.64 7.57 -18.29
C ARG A 4 -6.62 8.10 -19.72
N ASP A 5 -6.21 9.37 -19.93
CA ASP A 5 -6.18 10.00 -21.27
C ASP A 5 -5.10 9.38 -22.17
N ARG A 6 -4.10 8.74 -21.57
CA ARG A 6 -3.09 7.92 -22.26
C ARG A 6 -3.57 6.49 -22.55
N GLY A 7 -4.81 6.17 -22.20
CA GLY A 7 -5.42 4.87 -22.46
C GLY A 7 -5.19 3.81 -21.39
N TYR A 8 -4.60 4.15 -20.26
CA TYR A 8 -4.42 3.21 -19.17
C TYR A 8 -5.75 2.88 -18.48
N VAL A 9 -5.92 1.61 -18.12
CA VAL A 9 -7.08 1.07 -17.40
C VAL A 9 -6.59 0.29 -16.19
N MET A 10 -7.08 0.64 -15.02
CA MET A 10 -6.73 -0.03 -13.78
C MET A 10 -7.33 -1.42 -13.72
N VAL A 11 -6.51 -2.42 -13.40
CA VAL A 11 -6.90 -3.82 -13.27
C VAL A 11 -6.45 -4.36 -11.90
N SER A 12 -7.10 -5.41 -11.43
CA SER A 12 -6.63 -6.14 -10.27
C SER A 12 -5.37 -6.95 -10.62
N ILE A 13 -4.46 -7.11 -9.66
CA ILE A 13 -3.34 -8.04 -9.80
C ILE A 13 -3.82 -9.48 -10.03
N TYR A 14 -5.01 -9.82 -9.50
CA TYR A 14 -5.66 -11.12 -9.69
C TYR A 14 -6.24 -11.32 -11.09
N ASP A 15 -6.49 -10.24 -11.86
CA ASP A 15 -6.83 -10.35 -13.28
C ASP A 15 -5.61 -10.72 -14.14
N MET A 16 -4.39 -10.43 -13.66
CA MET A 16 -3.16 -10.76 -14.37
C MET A 16 -2.77 -12.23 -14.20
N ALA A 17 -2.98 -12.79 -13.03
CA ALA A 17 -2.76 -14.20 -12.72
C ALA A 17 -3.57 -14.59 -11.48
N THR A 18 -3.94 -15.87 -11.38
CA THR A 18 -4.65 -16.45 -10.24
C THR A 18 -3.92 -17.66 -9.70
N ALA A 19 -3.78 -17.75 -8.38
CA ALA A 19 -3.30 -18.95 -7.72
C ALA A 19 -4.46 -19.96 -7.56
N ASP A 20 -4.24 -21.23 -7.90
CA ASP A 20 -5.17 -22.30 -7.57
C ASP A 20 -5.04 -22.72 -6.08
N GLU A 21 -5.86 -23.67 -5.65
CA GLU A 21 -5.86 -24.20 -4.27
C GLU A 21 -4.52 -24.84 -3.84
N ASN A 22 -3.69 -25.22 -4.81
CA ASN A 22 -2.35 -25.79 -4.59
C ASN A 22 -1.25 -24.73 -4.67
N GLY A 23 -1.60 -23.46 -4.91
CA GLY A 23 -0.68 -22.36 -5.09
C GLY A 23 0.02 -22.34 -6.46
N ASN A 24 -0.50 -23.11 -7.46
CA ASN A 24 -0.01 -22.98 -8.83
C ASN A 24 -0.59 -21.74 -9.47
N MET A 25 0.26 -21.00 -10.16
CA MET A 25 -0.10 -19.72 -10.78
C MET A 25 -0.58 -19.95 -12.22
N ASN A 26 -1.75 -19.45 -12.54
CA ASN A 26 -2.34 -19.47 -13.87
C ASN A 26 -2.41 -18.05 -14.42
N ALA A 27 -1.92 -17.83 -15.65
CA ALA A 27 -2.05 -16.54 -16.31
C ALA A 27 -3.52 -16.17 -16.52
N GLY A 28 -3.87 -14.92 -16.20
CA GLY A 28 -5.18 -14.37 -16.43
C GLY A 28 -5.39 -13.90 -17.87
N GLU A 29 -6.61 -13.55 -18.20
CA GLU A 29 -6.98 -12.94 -19.47
C GLU A 29 -7.68 -11.61 -19.21
N ILE A 30 -7.10 -10.52 -19.70
CA ILE A 30 -7.63 -9.17 -19.59
C ILE A 30 -8.07 -8.70 -20.97
N LEU A 31 -9.38 -8.54 -21.15
CA LEU A 31 -9.96 -8.09 -22.43
C LEU A 31 -10.29 -6.60 -22.33
N LEU A 32 -9.52 -5.77 -22.99
CA LEU A 32 -9.70 -4.32 -23.06
C LEU A 32 -9.97 -3.88 -24.51
N PRO A 33 -10.65 -2.75 -24.72
CA PRO A 33 -10.79 -2.16 -26.05
C PRO A 33 -9.41 -1.89 -26.70
N PRO A 34 -9.34 -1.86 -28.05
CA PRO A 34 -8.10 -1.54 -28.75
C PRO A 34 -7.47 -0.21 -28.29
N GLY A 35 -6.17 -0.20 -28.09
CA GLY A 35 -5.40 0.96 -27.64
C GLY A 35 -5.44 1.23 -26.13
N LYS A 36 -6.09 0.36 -25.34
CA LYS A 36 -6.05 0.42 -23.88
C LYS A 36 -4.91 -0.44 -23.32
N VAL A 37 -4.31 0.00 -22.23
CA VAL A 37 -3.18 -0.64 -21.55
C VAL A 37 -3.55 -0.93 -20.11
N PRO A 38 -3.50 -2.19 -19.64
CA PRO A 38 -3.77 -2.50 -18.24
C PRO A 38 -2.63 -2.05 -17.33
N PHE A 39 -2.95 -1.58 -16.12
CA PHE A 39 -1.96 -1.33 -15.09
C PHE A 39 -2.53 -1.67 -13.71
N VAL A 40 -1.65 -2.02 -12.78
CA VAL A 40 -1.96 -2.22 -11.37
C VAL A 40 -1.47 -0.99 -10.59
N LEU A 41 -2.34 -0.39 -9.79
CA LEU A 41 -2.02 0.71 -8.90
C LEU A 41 -1.70 0.17 -7.50
N SER A 42 -0.72 0.76 -6.82
CA SER A 42 -0.49 0.46 -5.41
C SER A 42 0.03 1.69 -4.67
N GLN A 43 -0.28 1.77 -3.39
CA GLN A 43 0.24 2.77 -2.46
C GLN A 43 0.85 2.05 -1.26
N ASP A 44 2.09 2.41 -0.94
CA ASP A 44 2.80 1.90 0.23
C ASP A 44 2.51 2.78 1.44
N ASP A 45 2.69 2.21 2.65
CA ASP A 45 2.71 2.95 3.92
C ASP A 45 1.40 3.68 4.31
N VAL A 46 0.24 3.15 3.94
CA VAL A 46 -1.06 3.72 4.34
C VAL A 46 -1.36 3.38 5.81
N CYS A 47 -0.47 3.84 6.69
CA CYS A 47 -0.52 3.63 8.12
C CYS A 47 -0.64 4.95 8.89
N TYR A 48 -0.34 6.09 8.24
CA TYR A 48 -0.36 7.42 8.84
C TYR A 48 0.48 7.43 10.12
N TYR A 49 1.80 7.33 9.95
CA TYR A 49 2.76 7.23 11.05
C TYR A 49 2.82 8.51 11.88
N HIS A 50 3.21 8.39 13.15
CA HIS A 50 3.32 9.54 14.05
C HIS A 50 4.27 10.64 13.53
N TYR A 51 5.34 10.27 12.83
CA TYR A 51 6.26 11.25 12.26
C TYR A 51 5.65 12.08 11.11
N MET A 52 4.50 11.67 10.59
CA MET A 52 3.75 12.41 9.56
C MET A 52 2.82 13.47 10.15
N ASP A 53 2.59 13.44 11.46
CA ASP A 53 1.69 14.37 12.13
C ASP A 53 2.20 15.82 12.00
N GLY A 54 1.39 16.71 11.46
CA GLY A 54 1.74 18.10 11.21
C GLY A 54 2.48 18.40 9.88
N ASP A 55 2.82 17.39 9.10
CA ASP A 55 3.50 17.53 7.80
C ASP A 55 2.51 17.61 6.60
N GLY A 56 1.22 17.88 6.87
CA GLY A 56 0.20 18.05 5.84
C GLY A 56 -0.42 16.73 5.32
N PHE A 57 -0.16 15.63 5.99
CA PHE A 57 -0.81 14.35 5.71
C PHE A 57 -2.16 14.24 6.42
N ALA A 58 -3.08 13.46 5.85
CA ALA A 58 -4.27 13.01 6.57
C ALA A 58 -3.86 12.15 7.79
N THR A 59 -4.73 12.02 8.77
CA THR A 59 -4.45 11.25 10.00
C THR A 59 -4.96 9.83 9.95
N LYS A 60 -6.04 9.59 9.21
CA LYS A 60 -6.60 8.23 9.02
C LYS A 60 -7.64 8.17 7.90
N LEU A 61 -7.98 6.96 7.53
CA LEU A 61 -9.16 6.65 6.71
C LEU A 61 -10.35 6.37 7.63
N ILE A 62 -11.52 6.84 7.21
CA ILE A 62 -12.79 6.61 7.90
C ILE A 62 -13.87 6.18 6.90
N VAL A 63 -14.96 5.65 7.42
CA VAL A 63 -16.20 5.48 6.66
C VAL A 63 -17.18 6.53 7.17
N ASP A 64 -17.62 7.43 6.29
CA ASP A 64 -18.56 8.50 6.63
C ASP A 64 -20.00 7.98 6.81
N GLU A 65 -20.94 8.90 7.13
CA GLU A 65 -22.35 8.58 7.35
C GLU A 65 -23.06 8.04 6.09
N GLU A 66 -22.51 8.32 4.90
CA GLU A 66 -23.01 7.84 3.60
C GLU A 66 -22.40 6.49 3.20
N GLY A 67 -21.48 5.94 4.02
CA GLY A 67 -20.77 4.71 3.77
C GLY A 67 -19.57 4.87 2.82
N LYS A 68 -19.15 6.11 2.53
CA LYS A 68 -18.02 6.40 1.67
C LYS A 68 -16.71 6.42 2.47
N ILE A 69 -15.63 6.00 1.82
CA ILE A 69 -14.30 6.10 2.39
C ILE A 69 -13.80 7.53 2.25
N ARG A 70 -13.38 8.13 3.36
CA ARG A 70 -12.84 9.49 3.47
C ARG A 70 -11.59 9.51 4.31
N ASN A 71 -10.92 10.65 4.32
CA ASN A 71 -9.86 10.93 5.29
C ASN A 71 -10.33 11.88 6.37
N GLU A 72 -9.81 11.69 7.59
CA GLU A 72 -9.71 12.77 8.58
C GLU A 72 -8.40 13.54 8.35
N TYR A 73 -8.48 14.86 8.55
CA TYR A 73 -7.34 15.77 8.49
C TYR A 73 -7.42 16.76 9.65
N VAL A 74 -6.29 17.00 10.30
CA VAL A 74 -6.17 18.02 11.35
C VAL A 74 -5.71 19.32 10.74
N GLU A 75 -6.57 20.33 10.77
CA GLU A 75 -6.29 21.68 10.25
C GLU A 75 -5.30 22.42 11.17
N ASP A 76 -4.72 23.52 10.69
CA ASP A 76 -3.76 24.33 11.43
C ASP A 76 -4.31 24.87 12.75
N ASP A 77 -5.61 25.06 12.89
CA ASP A 77 -6.27 25.51 14.09
C ASP A 77 -6.66 24.36 15.06
N GLY A 78 -6.31 23.13 14.71
CA GLY A 78 -6.60 21.90 15.46
C GLY A 78 -8.01 21.35 15.25
N SER A 79 -8.82 21.96 14.39
CA SER A 79 -10.12 21.39 14.00
C SER A 79 -9.92 20.17 13.08
N ILE A 80 -10.90 19.27 13.07
CA ILE A 80 -10.88 18.08 12.22
C ILE A 80 -11.79 18.33 11.03
N SER A 81 -11.25 18.19 9.83
CA SER A 81 -12.01 18.14 8.58
C SER A 81 -12.07 16.72 8.03
N VAL A 82 -13.12 16.44 7.25
CA VAL A 82 -13.31 15.16 6.57
C VAL A 82 -13.42 15.43 5.06
N GLY A 83 -12.61 14.70 4.28
CA GLY A 83 -12.57 14.93 2.84
C GLY A 83 -11.75 13.87 2.09
N ASP A 84 -11.48 14.20 0.83
CA ASP A 84 -10.68 13.36 -0.07
C ASP A 84 -9.25 13.93 -0.12
N TYR A 85 -8.41 13.56 0.84
CA TYR A 85 -7.07 14.13 1.01
C TYR A 85 -5.95 13.18 0.58
N ASP A 86 -6.25 11.90 0.33
CA ASP A 86 -5.26 10.88 -0.04
C ASP A 86 -5.77 10.03 -1.21
N MET A 87 -4.90 9.16 -1.72
CA MET A 87 -5.13 8.37 -2.92
C MET A 87 -6.42 7.54 -2.86
N VAL A 88 -6.74 6.93 -1.71
CA VAL A 88 -7.89 6.02 -1.61
C VAL A 88 -9.21 6.73 -1.94
N PRO A 89 -9.66 7.77 -1.21
CA PRO A 89 -10.93 8.43 -1.55
C PRO A 89 -10.87 9.18 -2.88
N LEU A 90 -9.70 9.69 -3.29
CA LEU A 90 -9.54 10.35 -4.59
C LEU A 90 -9.74 9.39 -5.76
N ILE A 91 -9.23 8.16 -5.67
CA ILE A 91 -9.43 7.12 -6.69
C ILE A 91 -10.86 6.62 -6.67
N ASP A 92 -11.48 6.45 -5.52
CA ASP A 92 -12.87 6.05 -5.42
C ASP A 92 -13.78 7.02 -6.16
N ARG A 93 -13.65 8.32 -5.87
CA ARG A 93 -14.38 9.37 -6.59
C ARG A 93 -14.05 9.39 -8.08
N PHE A 94 -12.77 9.27 -8.43
CA PHE A 94 -12.37 9.30 -9.85
C PHE A 94 -12.98 8.14 -10.64
N VAL A 95 -13.05 6.95 -10.06
CA VAL A 95 -13.66 5.77 -10.70
C VAL A 95 -15.19 5.92 -10.77
N GLU A 96 -15.83 6.52 -9.77
CA GLU A 96 -17.26 6.84 -9.84
C GLU A 96 -17.56 7.78 -11.02
N GLU A 97 -16.75 8.81 -11.21
CA GLU A 97 -16.89 9.78 -12.32
C GLU A 97 -16.46 9.19 -13.69
N HIS A 98 -15.54 8.21 -13.66
CA HIS A 98 -14.90 7.62 -14.83
C HIS A 98 -14.85 6.09 -14.75
N PRO A 99 -15.98 5.39 -14.82
CA PRO A 99 -16.01 3.93 -14.64
C PRO A 99 -15.23 3.16 -15.70
N ASP A 100 -14.96 3.75 -16.86
CA ASP A 100 -14.11 3.19 -17.91
C ASP A 100 -12.61 3.13 -17.54
N PHE A 101 -12.21 3.77 -16.45
CA PHE A 101 -10.85 3.73 -15.94
C PHE A 101 -10.56 2.46 -15.11
N SER A 102 -11.59 1.75 -14.66
CA SER A 102 -11.48 0.56 -13.83
C SER A 102 -12.07 -0.67 -14.54
N TYR A 103 -11.28 -1.72 -14.66
CA TYR A 103 -11.71 -3.01 -15.20
C TYR A 103 -12.42 -3.81 -14.11
N ARG A 104 -13.69 -4.13 -14.31
CA ARG A 104 -14.52 -4.91 -13.38
C ARG A 104 -14.57 -4.34 -11.95
N GLY A 105 -14.44 -3.03 -11.79
CA GLY A 105 -14.46 -2.39 -10.48
C GLY A 105 -13.15 -2.50 -9.70
N ALA A 106 -12.06 -2.94 -10.32
CA ALA A 106 -10.75 -3.01 -9.69
C ALA A 106 -10.32 -1.64 -9.14
N LYS A 107 -9.76 -1.66 -7.96
CA LYS A 107 -9.07 -0.52 -7.33
C LYS A 107 -7.57 -0.86 -7.16
N GLY A 108 -6.85 -0.04 -6.40
CA GLY A 108 -5.44 -0.28 -6.12
C GLY A 108 -5.19 -1.31 -5.03
N ILE A 109 -3.92 -1.50 -4.72
CA ILE A 109 -3.42 -2.28 -3.61
C ILE A 109 -2.88 -1.32 -2.56
N VAL A 110 -3.31 -1.46 -1.31
CA VAL A 110 -2.78 -0.71 -0.17
C VAL A 110 -1.82 -1.62 0.60
N ALA A 111 -0.55 -1.24 0.65
CA ALA A 111 0.47 -1.98 1.37
C ALA A 111 0.63 -1.43 2.79
N LEU A 112 0.50 -2.33 3.76
CA LEU A 112 0.46 -1.99 5.18
C LEU A 112 1.68 -2.55 5.91
N THR A 113 2.25 -1.72 6.77
CA THR A 113 3.06 -2.17 7.90
C THR A 113 2.17 -2.38 9.12
N GLY A 114 2.75 -2.78 10.27
CA GLY A 114 1.94 -3.02 11.47
C GLY A 114 2.42 -2.30 12.71
N TYR A 115 3.70 -1.88 12.74
CA TYR A 115 4.34 -1.39 13.96
C TYR A 115 3.73 -0.11 14.56
N ASN A 116 3.05 0.69 13.76
CA ASN A 116 2.27 1.86 14.20
C ASN A 116 0.74 1.65 14.08
N GLY A 117 0.33 0.43 13.71
CA GLY A 117 -1.06 0.16 13.36
C GLY A 117 -1.32 0.33 11.86
N ILE A 118 -2.59 0.36 11.45
CA ILE A 118 -3.01 0.40 10.04
C ILE A 118 -4.07 1.46 9.80
N LEU A 119 -4.08 2.05 8.60
CA LEU A 119 -5.12 2.98 8.12
C LEU A 119 -5.31 4.21 9.04
N GLY A 120 -4.33 4.53 9.90
CA GLY A 120 -4.37 5.60 10.89
C GLY A 120 -4.87 5.18 12.28
N TYR A 121 -5.28 3.93 12.44
CA TYR A 121 -5.68 3.36 13.73
C TYR A 121 -4.50 2.70 14.43
N ARG A 122 -4.35 2.89 15.73
CA ARG A 122 -3.21 2.43 16.54
C ARG A 122 -3.44 0.99 17.01
N THR A 123 -3.38 0.03 16.07
CA THR A 123 -3.82 -1.36 16.24
C THR A 123 -2.74 -2.31 16.76
N ASP A 124 -1.48 -1.86 16.87
CA ASP A 124 -0.39 -2.69 17.37
C ASP A 124 -0.49 -2.94 18.88
N SER A 125 -0.22 -4.16 19.31
CA SER A 125 -0.34 -4.56 20.70
C SER A 125 0.60 -3.81 21.66
N SER A 126 1.67 -3.21 21.16
CA SER A 126 2.61 -2.44 21.98
C SER A 126 1.97 -1.18 22.58
N TYR A 127 0.93 -0.62 21.98
CA TYR A 127 0.18 0.50 22.57
C TYR A 127 -0.53 0.11 23.89
N GLU A 128 -0.96 -1.14 24.04
CA GLU A 128 -1.60 -1.65 25.24
C GLU A 128 -0.56 -2.18 26.23
N THR A 129 0.38 -3.00 25.77
CA THR A 129 1.38 -3.67 26.63
C THR A 129 2.46 -2.73 27.16
N ARG A 130 2.71 -1.61 26.47
CA ARG A 130 3.68 -0.56 26.85
C ARG A 130 5.02 -1.12 27.31
N PRO A 131 5.76 -1.86 26.44
CA PRO A 131 7.07 -2.39 26.83
C PRO A 131 8.04 -1.25 27.17
N ASP A 132 9.08 -1.55 27.96
CA ASP A 132 10.06 -0.55 28.43
C ASP A 132 10.83 0.16 27.30
N ASP A 133 10.91 -0.46 26.13
CA ASP A 133 11.52 0.07 24.91
C ASP A 133 10.49 0.63 23.90
N LEU A 134 9.29 0.97 24.39
CA LEU A 134 8.27 1.57 23.52
C LEU A 134 8.78 2.86 22.91
N ASP A 135 8.53 3.00 21.61
CA ASP A 135 8.88 4.19 20.84
C ASP A 135 8.35 5.48 21.47
N ALA A 136 9.18 6.52 21.50
CA ALA A 136 8.86 7.80 22.16
C ALA A 136 7.62 8.48 21.56
N ASP A 137 7.39 8.35 20.26
CA ASP A 137 6.21 8.93 19.59
C ASP A 137 4.93 8.22 20.02
N LYS A 138 5.00 6.89 20.21
CA LYS A 138 3.88 6.13 20.78
C LYS A 138 3.58 6.52 22.23
N VAL A 139 4.62 6.71 23.05
CA VAL A 139 4.45 7.17 24.44
C VAL A 139 3.77 8.54 24.46
N LYS A 140 4.29 9.49 23.68
CA LYS A 140 3.71 10.84 23.58
C LYS A 140 2.23 10.77 23.15
N TRP A 141 1.95 10.01 22.10
CA TRP A 141 0.58 9.85 21.60
C TRP A 141 -0.37 9.26 22.66
N LEU A 142 0.09 8.25 23.41
CA LEU A 142 -0.69 7.63 24.48
C LEU A 142 -0.97 8.59 25.65
N ASP A 143 -0.03 9.49 25.96
CA ASP A 143 -0.21 10.52 26.99
C ASP A 143 -1.27 11.55 26.57
N GLU A 144 -1.35 11.84 25.27
CA GLU A 144 -2.36 12.75 24.67
C GLU A 144 -3.73 12.05 24.49
N HIS A 145 -3.78 10.71 24.53
CA HIS A 145 -4.99 9.90 24.30
C HIS A 145 -5.26 8.96 25.49
N PRO A 146 -5.60 9.49 26.68
CA PRO A 146 -5.78 8.66 27.89
C PRO A 146 -6.95 7.66 27.78
N ASP A 147 -7.91 7.91 26.88
CA ASP A 147 -9.07 7.04 26.63
C ASP A 147 -8.80 5.98 25.57
N PHE A 148 -7.54 5.82 25.13
CA PHE A 148 -7.16 4.82 24.16
C PHE A 148 -7.63 3.42 24.54
N ASN A 149 -8.20 2.71 23.56
CA ASN A 149 -8.65 1.34 23.72
C ASN A 149 -8.26 0.53 22.46
N LEU A 150 -7.37 -0.43 22.60
CA LEU A 150 -6.85 -1.24 21.51
C LEU A 150 -7.95 -1.98 20.73
N ASN A 151 -8.96 -2.50 21.41
CA ASN A 151 -10.05 -3.23 20.76
C ASN A 151 -10.89 -2.30 19.88
N THR A 152 -11.19 -1.09 20.36
CA THR A 152 -11.92 -0.06 19.60
C THR A 152 -11.13 0.34 18.34
N GLU A 153 -9.82 0.55 18.47
CA GLU A 153 -8.95 0.85 17.33
C GLU A 153 -8.98 -0.27 16.29
N ARG A 154 -8.87 -1.52 16.74
CA ARG A 154 -8.92 -2.71 15.87
C ARG A 154 -10.27 -2.89 15.18
N GLU A 155 -11.38 -2.69 15.91
CA GLU A 155 -12.73 -2.76 15.35
C GLU A 155 -12.94 -1.70 14.27
N ASN A 156 -12.53 -0.47 14.53
CA ASN A 156 -12.63 0.62 13.57
C ASN A 156 -11.75 0.38 12.33
N ALA A 157 -10.50 -0.04 12.51
CA ALA A 157 -9.61 -0.39 11.41
C ALA A 157 -10.20 -1.52 10.53
N ALA A 158 -10.71 -2.58 11.15
CA ALA A 158 -11.33 -3.69 10.44
C ALA A 158 -12.58 -3.27 9.66
N ARG A 159 -13.40 -2.36 10.22
CA ARG A 159 -14.57 -1.80 9.54
C ARG A 159 -14.16 -1.01 8.28
N VAL A 160 -13.14 -0.16 8.38
CA VAL A 160 -12.64 0.60 7.23
C VAL A 160 -12.03 -0.35 6.20
N ALA A 161 -11.21 -1.31 6.64
CA ALA A 161 -10.61 -2.30 5.74
C ALA A 161 -11.68 -3.13 4.99
N GLN A 162 -12.78 -3.48 5.67
CA GLN A 162 -13.88 -4.19 5.01
C GLN A 162 -14.58 -3.31 3.97
N ALA A 163 -14.88 -2.05 4.30
CA ALA A 163 -15.48 -1.11 3.36
C ALA A 163 -14.57 -0.89 2.12
N MET A 164 -13.26 -0.78 2.32
CA MET A 164 -12.31 -0.71 1.20
C MET A 164 -12.37 -1.94 0.30
N LYS A 165 -12.43 -3.15 0.88
CA LYS A 165 -12.54 -4.38 0.09
C LYS A 165 -13.86 -4.46 -0.69
N ASP A 166 -14.96 -4.01 -0.10
CA ASP A 166 -16.27 -3.97 -0.75
C ASP A 166 -16.28 -3.02 -1.96
N GLU A 167 -15.45 -1.97 -1.94
CA GLU A 167 -15.20 -1.05 -3.05
C GLU A 167 -14.18 -1.58 -4.08
N GLY A 168 -13.54 -2.72 -3.83
CA GLY A 168 -12.58 -3.35 -4.76
C GLY A 168 -11.10 -3.10 -4.47
N TRP A 169 -10.77 -2.51 -3.31
CA TRP A 169 -9.39 -2.37 -2.85
C TRP A 169 -8.81 -3.69 -2.37
N LEU A 170 -7.52 -3.88 -2.60
CA LEU A 170 -6.75 -5.01 -2.09
C LEU A 170 -5.75 -4.53 -1.04
N PHE A 171 -5.36 -5.44 -0.16
CA PHE A 171 -4.30 -5.20 0.82
C PHE A 171 -3.07 -6.05 0.52
N ALA A 172 -1.91 -5.54 0.89
CA ALA A 172 -0.65 -6.26 0.83
C ALA A 172 0.13 -6.11 2.13
N SER A 173 0.96 -7.10 2.45
CA SER A 173 1.99 -6.93 3.46
C SER A 173 3.11 -6.05 2.93
N HIS A 174 3.50 -5.02 3.73
CA HIS A 174 4.71 -4.23 3.51
C HIS A 174 5.79 -4.58 4.54
N THR A 175 5.74 -5.81 5.06
CA THR A 175 6.35 -6.30 6.29
C THR A 175 5.80 -5.59 7.54
N TRP A 176 5.76 -6.25 8.70
CA TRP A 176 5.22 -5.61 9.90
C TRP A 176 6.04 -4.40 10.32
N GLY A 177 7.38 -4.50 10.28
CA GLY A 177 8.32 -3.49 10.75
C GLY A 177 9.04 -2.77 9.62
N HIS A 178 8.47 -2.67 8.41
CA HIS A 178 9.10 -2.03 7.24
C HIS A 178 10.53 -2.53 6.99
N GLN A 179 10.69 -3.86 6.85
CA GLN A 179 12.01 -4.49 6.77
C GLN A 179 12.53 -4.60 5.32
N ASN A 180 13.82 -4.32 5.14
CA ASN A 180 14.49 -4.63 3.87
C ASN A 180 14.79 -6.13 3.78
N VAL A 181 13.95 -6.87 3.04
CA VAL A 181 14.00 -8.34 2.94
C VAL A 181 15.31 -8.87 2.34
N SER A 182 16.03 -8.05 1.56
CA SER A 182 17.33 -8.45 0.99
C SER A 182 18.43 -8.47 2.05
N GLN A 183 18.32 -7.63 3.08
CA GLN A 183 19.38 -7.39 4.06
C GLN A 183 19.19 -8.12 5.39
N ILE A 184 17.96 -8.42 5.79
CA ILE A 184 17.67 -9.10 7.06
C ILE A 184 17.93 -10.61 7.00
N SER A 185 18.16 -11.25 8.15
CA SER A 185 18.25 -12.70 8.22
C SER A 185 16.90 -13.38 8.04
N LEU A 186 16.89 -14.70 7.82
CA LEU A 186 15.65 -15.49 7.76
C LEU A 186 14.87 -15.41 9.07
N GLU A 187 15.55 -15.53 10.21
CA GLU A 187 14.91 -15.46 11.53
C GLU A 187 14.23 -14.11 11.76
N ARG A 188 14.85 -13.02 11.29
CA ARG A 188 14.25 -11.69 11.38
C ARG A 188 13.01 -11.58 10.50
N LEU A 189 13.08 -12.11 9.25
CA LEU A 189 11.95 -12.18 8.35
C LEU A 189 10.80 -13.00 8.95
N GLN A 190 11.10 -14.14 9.55
CA GLN A 190 10.12 -15.00 10.21
C GLN A 190 9.41 -14.28 11.35
N ALA A 191 10.16 -13.65 12.23
CA ALA A 191 9.61 -12.91 13.37
C ALA A 191 8.74 -11.72 12.91
N ASP A 192 9.16 -11.01 11.88
CA ASP A 192 8.40 -9.88 11.30
C ASP A 192 7.11 -10.35 10.62
N THR A 193 7.19 -11.39 9.80
CA THR A 193 6.03 -11.96 9.12
C THR A 193 5.02 -12.49 10.13
N GLN A 194 5.47 -13.15 11.21
CA GLN A 194 4.58 -13.62 12.27
C GLN A 194 3.81 -12.46 12.92
N LYS A 195 4.49 -11.37 13.24
CA LYS A 195 3.82 -10.18 13.78
C LYS A 195 2.77 -9.62 12.82
N PHE A 196 3.05 -9.60 11.52
CA PHE A 196 2.07 -9.18 10.52
C PHE A 196 0.83 -10.09 10.52
N LYS A 197 1.06 -11.40 10.49
CA LYS A 197 0.00 -12.42 10.53
C LYS A 197 -0.85 -12.37 11.80
N GLU A 198 -0.28 -11.98 12.93
CA GLU A 198 -0.99 -11.89 14.22
C GLU A 198 -1.72 -10.56 14.42
N ASN A 199 -1.15 -9.45 13.95
CA ASN A 199 -1.64 -8.11 14.27
C ASN A 199 -2.34 -7.41 13.10
N VAL A 200 -2.03 -7.73 11.85
CA VAL A 200 -2.59 -7.06 10.67
C VAL A 200 -3.56 -7.95 9.90
N ASP A 201 -3.16 -9.16 9.56
CA ASP A 201 -4.00 -10.09 8.78
C ASP A 201 -5.44 -10.25 9.32
N PRO A 202 -5.68 -10.39 10.64
CA PRO A 202 -7.04 -10.51 11.15
C PRO A 202 -7.94 -9.30 10.88
N LEU A 203 -7.34 -8.11 10.77
CA LEU A 203 -8.05 -6.86 10.55
C LEU A 203 -8.45 -6.65 9.09
N ILE A 204 -7.63 -7.17 8.17
CA ILE A 204 -7.84 -7.04 6.72
C ILE A 204 -8.45 -8.28 6.08
N GLY A 205 -8.60 -9.38 6.83
CA GLY A 205 -9.08 -10.69 6.34
C GLY A 205 -8.01 -11.50 5.62
N GLY A 206 -6.73 -11.22 5.90
CA GLY A 206 -5.57 -11.88 5.29
C GLY A 206 -5.18 -11.34 3.91
N THR A 207 -3.95 -11.63 3.51
CA THR A 207 -3.45 -11.33 2.17
C THR A 207 -2.42 -12.35 1.72
N ASP A 208 -2.36 -12.60 0.41
CA ASP A 208 -1.32 -13.37 -0.27
C ASP A 208 -0.40 -12.49 -1.14
N ILE A 209 -0.51 -11.17 -1.00
CA ILE A 209 0.33 -10.19 -1.69
C ILE A 209 1.36 -9.64 -0.71
N ILE A 210 2.63 -9.60 -1.12
CA ILE A 210 3.69 -8.88 -0.43
C ILE A 210 4.30 -7.83 -1.34
N ILE A 211 4.34 -6.59 -0.87
CA ILE A 211 5.04 -5.47 -1.49
C ILE A 211 6.27 -5.19 -0.64
N PHE A 212 7.44 -5.39 -1.19
CA PHE A 212 8.68 -5.28 -0.44
C PHE A 212 9.01 -3.82 -0.13
N ALA A 213 9.30 -3.56 1.14
CA ALA A 213 9.77 -2.26 1.61
C ALA A 213 11.11 -1.87 0.95
N PHE A 214 11.35 -0.57 0.79
CA PHE A 214 12.53 0.00 0.12
C PHE A 214 12.67 -0.41 -1.36
N GLY A 215 11.64 -0.93 -1.98
CA GLY A 215 11.73 -1.50 -3.31
C GLY A 215 12.65 -2.72 -3.41
N ALA A 216 13.04 -3.28 -2.26
CA ALA A 216 13.90 -4.46 -2.19
C ALA A 216 13.27 -5.68 -2.89
N ASP A 217 14.07 -6.71 -3.09
CA ASP A 217 13.60 -7.97 -3.64
C ASP A 217 14.45 -9.12 -3.07
N LEU A 218 13.99 -10.35 -3.26
CA LEU A 218 14.71 -11.56 -2.82
C LEU A 218 15.90 -11.87 -3.74
N THR A 219 15.82 -11.50 -5.01
CA THR A 219 16.87 -11.63 -6.03
C THR A 219 16.70 -10.54 -7.09
N SER A 220 17.67 -10.39 -7.99
CA SER A 220 17.61 -9.38 -9.06
C SER A 220 16.63 -9.79 -10.18
N VAL A 221 17.07 -10.59 -11.14
CA VAL A 221 16.27 -11.00 -12.32
C VAL A 221 16.02 -12.50 -12.39
N GLU A 222 16.73 -13.29 -11.60
CA GLU A 222 16.64 -14.74 -11.57
C GLU A 222 15.29 -15.19 -10.98
N ASP A 223 14.92 -16.41 -11.24
CA ASP A 223 13.77 -17.03 -10.61
C ASP A 223 13.98 -17.14 -9.09
N TYR A 224 12.90 -16.94 -8.34
CA TYR A 224 12.97 -17.05 -6.89
C TYR A 224 13.35 -18.46 -6.44
N SER A 225 14.26 -18.50 -5.47
CA SER A 225 14.72 -19.70 -4.79
C SER A 225 15.31 -19.35 -3.44
N GLY A 226 15.59 -20.36 -2.63
CA GLY A 226 16.23 -20.19 -1.32
C GLY A 226 15.24 -20.00 -0.18
N GLU A 227 15.80 -20.01 1.03
CA GLU A 227 15.04 -20.17 2.28
C GLU A 227 14.02 -19.04 2.57
N LYS A 228 14.32 -17.81 2.20
CA LYS A 228 13.37 -16.69 2.39
C LYS A 228 12.16 -16.81 1.49
N PHE A 229 12.37 -17.19 0.22
CA PHE A 229 11.26 -17.43 -0.70
C PHE A 229 10.40 -18.59 -0.24
N GLU A 230 11.02 -19.74 0.06
CA GLU A 230 10.31 -20.93 0.54
C GLU A 230 9.51 -20.64 1.81
N TYR A 231 10.08 -19.86 2.72
CA TYR A 231 9.38 -19.43 3.91
C TYR A 231 8.16 -18.56 3.58
N LEU A 232 8.31 -17.47 2.81
CA LEU A 232 7.20 -16.60 2.44
C LEU A 232 6.12 -17.36 1.69
N LYS A 233 6.52 -18.27 0.80
CA LYS A 233 5.58 -19.16 0.11
C LYS A 233 4.80 -20.05 1.08
N SER A 234 5.46 -20.59 2.09
CA SER A 234 4.82 -21.39 3.15
C SER A 234 3.83 -20.59 4.01
N GLN A 235 4.01 -19.26 4.06
CA GLN A 235 3.09 -18.33 4.73
C GLN A 235 1.90 -17.90 3.86
N GLY A 236 1.80 -18.45 2.65
CA GLY A 236 0.67 -18.22 1.74
C GLY A 236 0.87 -17.06 0.75
N TYR A 237 2.04 -16.42 0.70
CA TYR A 237 2.28 -15.38 -0.29
C TYR A 237 2.45 -15.97 -1.69
N ASN A 238 1.68 -15.44 -2.64
CA ASN A 238 1.68 -15.84 -4.03
C ASN A 238 2.13 -14.71 -4.97
N TYR A 239 1.94 -13.46 -4.56
CA TYR A 239 2.21 -12.26 -5.35
C TYR A 239 3.29 -11.42 -4.67
N TYR A 240 4.37 -11.17 -5.41
CA TYR A 240 5.57 -10.48 -4.93
C TYR A 240 5.82 -9.24 -5.76
N CYS A 241 5.92 -8.08 -5.11
CA CYS A 241 6.10 -6.80 -5.78
C CYS A 241 7.31 -6.08 -5.22
N ASN A 242 8.26 -5.75 -6.08
CA ASN A 242 9.39 -4.87 -5.79
C ASN A 242 9.23 -3.52 -6.48
N VAL A 243 10.23 -2.67 -6.42
CA VAL A 243 10.32 -1.45 -7.25
C VAL A 243 11.55 -1.55 -8.14
N ASP A 244 11.35 -1.39 -9.44
CA ASP A 244 12.39 -1.11 -10.40
C ASP A 244 11.99 0.11 -11.22
N SER A 245 12.57 1.25 -10.91
CA SER A 245 12.23 2.51 -11.59
C SER A 245 12.79 2.60 -13.02
N SER A 246 13.72 1.74 -13.39
CA SER A 246 14.31 1.70 -14.72
C SER A 246 13.61 0.70 -15.65
N GLN A 247 13.15 -0.42 -15.09
CA GLN A 247 12.44 -1.47 -15.82
C GLN A 247 11.28 -2.00 -14.98
N TYR A 248 10.07 -1.78 -15.43
CA TYR A 248 8.91 -2.49 -14.88
C TYR A 248 8.74 -3.79 -15.66
N PHE A 249 8.35 -4.85 -14.95
CA PHE A 249 8.22 -6.19 -15.52
C PHE A 249 7.15 -6.99 -14.81
N VAL A 250 6.70 -8.05 -15.48
CA VAL A 250 5.82 -9.08 -14.90
C VAL A 250 6.42 -10.45 -15.20
N GLN A 251 6.49 -11.29 -14.18
CA GLN A 251 6.88 -12.69 -14.31
C GLN A 251 5.78 -13.56 -13.69
N ILE A 252 5.23 -14.46 -14.50
CA ILE A 252 4.31 -15.51 -14.02
C ILE A 252 5.07 -16.82 -14.08
N ARG A 253 5.28 -17.45 -12.92
CA ARG A 253 5.94 -18.74 -12.77
C ARG A 253 4.94 -19.78 -12.29
N SER A 254 5.36 -21.03 -12.22
CA SER A 254 4.45 -22.13 -11.82
C SER A 254 3.82 -21.95 -10.44
N ASN A 255 4.48 -21.26 -9.52
CA ASN A 255 4.06 -21.15 -8.12
C ASN A 255 4.12 -19.73 -7.53
N TYR A 256 4.42 -18.70 -8.34
CA TYR A 256 4.36 -17.31 -7.93
C TYR A 256 4.13 -16.35 -9.10
N PHE A 257 3.58 -15.19 -8.75
CA PHE A 257 3.56 -13.99 -9.58
C PHE A 257 4.57 -12.98 -9.01
N ARG A 258 5.32 -12.32 -9.85
CA ARG A 258 6.27 -11.26 -9.48
C ARG A 258 6.16 -10.08 -10.42
N GLN A 259 6.15 -8.87 -9.88
CA GLN A 259 6.19 -7.64 -10.68
C GLN A 259 7.15 -6.61 -10.11
N GLY A 260 7.84 -5.88 -11.02
CA GLY A 260 8.56 -4.66 -10.72
C GLY A 260 7.68 -3.46 -10.94
N ARG A 261 7.50 -2.63 -9.91
CA ARG A 261 6.68 -1.42 -9.93
C ARG A 261 7.50 -0.19 -10.29
N ARG A 262 6.84 0.87 -10.72
CA ARG A 262 7.43 2.19 -11.00
C ARG A 262 6.96 3.19 -9.95
N ASN A 263 7.87 4.03 -9.48
CA ASN A 263 7.53 5.12 -8.56
C ASN A 263 6.78 6.25 -9.28
N LEU A 264 5.69 6.72 -8.67
CA LEU A 264 4.92 7.90 -9.07
C LEU A 264 4.95 8.93 -7.92
N ASP A 265 6.13 9.37 -7.55
CA ASP A 265 6.35 10.31 -6.44
C ASP A 265 6.92 11.64 -6.92
N GLY A 266 6.90 12.65 -6.04
CA GLY A 266 7.41 13.98 -6.34
C GLY A 266 8.91 14.01 -6.65
N TYR A 267 9.68 13.08 -6.05
CA TYR A 267 11.11 12.94 -6.36
C TYR A 267 11.31 12.54 -7.82
N ARG A 268 10.57 11.53 -8.27
CA ARG A 268 10.65 11.03 -9.65
C ARG A 268 10.13 12.04 -10.67
N MET A 269 9.04 12.75 -10.32
CA MET A 269 8.52 13.84 -11.16
C MET A 269 9.52 14.97 -11.36
N TYR A 270 10.32 15.29 -10.33
CA TYR A 270 11.29 16.37 -10.37
C TYR A 270 12.62 15.97 -11.01
N TYR A 271 13.21 14.84 -10.61
CA TYR A 271 14.56 14.46 -11.04
C TYR A 271 14.60 13.56 -12.28
N ASN A 272 13.54 12.81 -12.56
CA ASN A 272 13.51 11.83 -13.65
C ASN A 272 12.15 11.84 -14.38
N PRO A 273 11.64 13.01 -14.82
CA PRO A 273 10.33 13.11 -15.46
C PRO A 273 10.21 12.28 -16.74
N GLU A 274 11.32 12.01 -17.42
CA GLU A 274 11.38 11.17 -18.63
C GLU A 274 10.91 9.74 -18.37
N LEU A 275 11.13 9.21 -17.15
CA LEU A 275 10.68 7.86 -16.76
C LEU A 275 9.15 7.75 -16.59
N LEU A 276 8.44 8.88 -16.60
CA LEU A 276 6.97 8.94 -16.45
C LEU A 276 6.27 9.43 -17.71
N SER A 277 7.03 9.73 -18.77
CA SER A 277 6.52 10.42 -19.96
C SER A 277 5.46 9.64 -20.76
N ASP A 278 5.43 8.33 -20.64
CA ASP A 278 4.38 7.47 -21.20
C ASP A 278 3.06 7.51 -20.40
N LEU A 279 3.12 7.85 -19.11
CA LEU A 279 1.98 7.93 -18.21
C LEU A 279 1.32 9.33 -18.25
N PHE A 280 2.14 10.39 -18.13
CA PHE A 280 1.70 11.78 -18.12
C PHE A 280 2.89 12.73 -18.32
N ASP A 281 2.59 14.01 -18.49
CA ASP A 281 3.59 15.08 -18.45
C ASP A 281 3.83 15.47 -16.99
N ALA A 282 4.95 15.03 -16.42
CA ALA A 282 5.29 15.27 -15.02
C ALA A 282 5.34 16.75 -14.67
N GLN A 283 5.80 17.62 -15.57
CA GLN A 283 5.88 19.08 -15.31
C GLN A 283 4.50 19.71 -15.20
N SER A 284 3.52 19.21 -15.91
CA SER A 284 2.14 19.73 -15.91
C SER A 284 1.36 19.39 -14.64
N VAL A 285 1.78 18.38 -13.89
CA VAL A 285 1.11 17.91 -12.67
C VAL A 285 1.93 18.08 -11.40
N PHE A 286 3.20 18.48 -11.53
CA PHE A 286 4.06 18.77 -10.38
C PHE A 286 3.55 20.02 -9.66
N ASP A 287 3.28 19.90 -8.38
CA ASP A 287 2.81 21.01 -7.56
C ASP A 287 3.95 22.03 -7.35
N SER A 288 3.78 23.22 -7.89
CA SER A 288 4.78 24.30 -7.83
C SER A 288 4.95 24.90 -6.41
N SER A 289 4.07 24.59 -5.46
CA SER A 289 4.20 25.00 -4.06
C SER A 289 5.21 24.15 -3.28
N ARG A 290 5.57 22.97 -3.83
CA ARG A 290 6.57 22.11 -3.19
C ARG A 290 7.94 22.75 -3.12
N PRO A 291 8.70 22.51 -2.06
CA PRO A 291 10.10 22.95 -1.96
C PRO A 291 10.94 22.41 -3.13
N VAL A 292 11.77 23.28 -3.72
CA VAL A 292 12.73 22.90 -4.75
C VAL A 292 14.14 23.33 -4.34
N PRO A 293 15.18 22.49 -4.54
CA PRO A 293 15.10 21.13 -5.07
C PRO A 293 14.30 20.20 -4.14
N VAL A 294 13.61 19.23 -4.71
CA VAL A 294 12.90 18.21 -3.91
C VAL A 294 13.93 17.48 -3.04
N PRO A 295 13.71 17.36 -1.72
CA PRO A 295 14.63 16.66 -0.83
C PRO A 295 14.86 15.22 -1.30
N THR A 296 16.12 14.76 -1.24
CA THR A 296 16.42 13.35 -1.45
C THR A 296 15.97 12.57 -0.23
N MET A 297 15.23 11.50 -0.44
CA MET A 297 14.97 10.54 0.62
C MET A 297 16.31 9.91 1.00
N GLY A 298 16.68 10.03 2.27
CA GLY A 298 17.95 9.55 2.82
C GLY A 298 18.04 8.01 2.86
#